data_fd053ebf4ad15de2d298e948491cbaba
#
_entry.id   fd053ebf4ad15de2d298e948491cbaba
#
_cell.length_a   1.000
_cell.length_b   1.000
_cell.length_c   1.000
_cell.angle_alpha   90.00
_cell.angle_beta   90.00
_cell.angle_gamma   90.00
#
_symmetry.space_group_name_H-M   'P 1'
#
loop_
_entity.id
_entity.type
_entity.pdbx_description
1 polymer ?
#
loop_
_entity_poly.entity_id
_entity_poly.type
_entity_poly.pdbx_seq_one_letter_code
_entity_poly.pdbx_strand_id
1 'polypeptide(L)'
;MDKEIKQRLDQQFDFIREIDKEKFIGRQTYLTGAERKENDSEHAWHMAIMTLLLSEYANKEIDILHTISMLLIHDLVEIDAGDTYAYDEEGKKTQAERERKAADRIYGMLPEEQGKKLYDLWLEFEAQETSEAKFARTMDNLQPMMLNAATDGKAWVEHGVHLNQILGRNAHTAEGSEILWEYARENFIQPHIEAGHIREGKSEDSVREPGV
;
A
#
# COMPACT_ATOMS: atom_id res chain seq x y z
N MET A 1 -31.80 -13.52 21.94
CA MET A 1 -31.06 -12.46 21.21
C MET A 1 -32.06 -11.77 20.31
N ASP A 2 -32.10 -10.48 20.36
CA ASP A 2 -32.93 -9.64 19.48
C ASP A 2 -32.64 -9.92 18.00
N LYS A 3 -33.69 -9.89 17.16
CA LYS A 3 -33.58 -10.20 15.72
C LYS A 3 -32.70 -9.18 14.97
N GLU A 4 -32.81 -7.92 15.33
CA GLU A 4 -32.02 -6.84 14.70
C GLU A 4 -30.56 -6.95 15.08
N ILE A 5 -30.28 -7.23 16.36
CA ILE A 5 -28.90 -7.48 16.86
C ILE A 5 -28.30 -8.70 16.14
N LYS A 6 -29.10 -9.77 15.97
CA LYS A 6 -28.63 -10.95 15.24
C LYS A 6 -28.26 -10.64 13.82
N GLN A 7 -29.13 -9.95 13.09
CA GLN A 7 -28.89 -9.59 11.68
C GLN A 7 -27.64 -8.72 11.55
N ARG A 8 -27.44 -7.75 12.45
CA ARG A 8 -26.25 -6.89 12.45
C ARG A 8 -24.98 -7.69 12.69
N LEU A 9 -24.99 -8.60 13.66
CA LEU A 9 -23.86 -9.49 13.93
C LEU A 9 -23.57 -10.43 12.76
N ASP A 10 -24.61 -10.96 12.10
CA ASP A 10 -24.43 -11.80 10.91
C ASP A 10 -23.66 -11.04 9.83
N GLN A 11 -24.03 -9.78 9.51
CA GLN A 11 -23.32 -8.94 8.54
C GLN A 11 -21.86 -8.68 8.95
N GLN A 12 -21.62 -8.33 10.23
CA GLN A 12 -20.28 -8.06 10.73
C GLN A 12 -19.39 -9.30 10.66
N PHE A 13 -19.89 -10.48 11.05
CA PHE A 13 -19.15 -11.72 10.97
C PHE A 13 -18.95 -12.21 9.54
N ASP A 14 -19.89 -11.94 8.62
CA ASP A 14 -19.71 -12.23 7.21
C ASP A 14 -18.57 -11.39 6.62
N PHE A 15 -18.53 -10.09 6.94
CA PHE A 15 -17.42 -9.22 6.57
C PHE A 15 -16.08 -9.71 7.17
N ILE A 16 -16.05 -10.03 8.48
CA ILE A 16 -14.81 -10.52 9.14
C ILE A 16 -14.30 -11.82 8.48
N ARG A 17 -15.20 -12.71 8.06
CA ARG A 17 -14.81 -13.91 7.31
C ARG A 17 -14.33 -13.58 5.88
N GLU A 18 -14.94 -12.58 5.25
CA GLU A 18 -14.55 -12.17 3.90
C GLU A 18 -13.13 -11.60 3.86
N ILE A 19 -12.79 -10.71 4.81
CA ILE A 19 -11.47 -10.09 4.85
C ILE A 19 -10.34 -11.07 5.21
N ASP A 20 -10.65 -12.28 5.72
CA ASP A 20 -9.64 -13.34 5.89
C ASP A 20 -8.98 -13.74 4.57
N LYS A 21 -9.63 -13.46 3.43
CA LYS A 21 -9.10 -13.72 2.09
C LYS A 21 -7.90 -12.85 1.72
N GLU A 22 -7.74 -11.68 2.33
CA GLU A 22 -6.60 -10.80 2.15
C GLU A 22 -5.26 -11.53 2.38
N LYS A 23 -5.26 -12.52 3.29
CA LYS A 23 -4.10 -13.37 3.57
C LYS A 23 -3.63 -14.22 2.37
N PHE A 24 -4.46 -14.36 1.35
CA PHE A 24 -4.13 -15.09 0.12
C PHE A 24 -3.71 -14.19 -1.03
N ILE A 25 -3.76 -12.87 -0.86
CA ILE A 25 -3.30 -11.91 -1.85
C ILE A 25 -1.79 -11.73 -1.64
N GLY A 26 -1.01 -12.10 -2.66
CA GLY A 26 0.45 -12.10 -2.57
C GLY A 26 1.06 -10.90 -3.26
N ARG A 27 1.97 -10.23 -2.58
CA ARG A 27 2.73 -9.08 -3.06
C ARG A 27 4.04 -9.52 -3.75
N GLN A 28 4.73 -8.57 -4.40
CA GLN A 28 6.03 -8.87 -5.02
C GLN A 28 7.21 -8.70 -4.05
N THR A 29 6.99 -8.11 -2.89
CA THR A 29 8.00 -7.83 -1.86
C THR A 29 8.30 -9.09 -1.04
N TYR A 30 9.58 -9.38 -0.82
CA TYR A 30 10.03 -10.47 0.04
C TYR A 30 10.04 -10.07 1.51
N LEU A 31 9.76 -11.03 2.41
CA LEU A 31 10.04 -10.90 3.83
C LEU A 31 11.57 -10.84 4.07
N THR A 32 11.99 -10.32 5.22
CA THR A 32 13.42 -10.12 5.58
C THR A 32 14.29 -11.38 5.45
N GLY A 33 13.72 -12.58 5.60
CA GLY A 33 14.43 -13.85 5.37
C GLY A 33 14.60 -14.19 3.88
N ALA A 34 14.01 -13.44 2.96
CA ALA A 34 14.01 -13.66 1.51
C ALA A 34 13.52 -15.04 1.04
N GLU A 35 12.86 -15.82 1.91
CA GLU A 35 12.37 -17.17 1.60
C GLU A 35 11.04 -17.16 0.85
N ARG A 36 10.14 -16.24 1.22
CA ARG A 36 8.85 -16.03 0.56
C ARG A 36 8.49 -14.55 0.46
N LYS A 37 7.54 -14.27 -0.42
CA LYS A 37 6.91 -12.95 -0.51
C LYS A 37 5.88 -12.76 0.61
N GLU A 38 5.62 -11.51 0.99
CA GLU A 38 4.58 -11.15 1.94
C GLU A 38 3.18 -11.22 1.31
N ASN A 39 2.14 -11.21 2.12
CA ASN A 39 0.76 -10.97 1.71
C ASN A 39 0.27 -9.61 2.22
N ASP A 40 -0.91 -9.15 1.75
CA ASP A 40 -1.43 -7.82 2.09
C ASP A 40 -1.73 -7.66 3.58
N SER A 41 -2.20 -8.70 4.26
CA SER A 41 -2.43 -8.65 5.72
C SER A 41 -1.12 -8.45 6.51
N GLU A 42 -0.01 -9.05 6.07
CA GLU A 42 1.32 -8.86 6.68
C GLU A 42 1.83 -7.45 6.41
N HIS A 43 1.60 -6.93 5.20
CA HIS A 43 1.90 -5.56 4.81
C HIS A 43 1.13 -4.56 5.67
N ALA A 44 -0.19 -4.67 5.73
CA ALA A 44 -1.05 -3.79 6.51
C ALA A 44 -0.68 -3.77 8.01
N TRP A 45 -0.46 -4.96 8.61
CA TRP A 45 0.01 -5.07 9.99
C TRP A 45 1.35 -4.37 10.20
N HIS A 46 2.31 -4.58 9.30
CA HIS A 46 3.65 -3.98 9.42
C HIS A 46 3.60 -2.45 9.36
N MET A 47 2.82 -1.89 8.43
CA MET A 47 2.62 -0.45 8.32
C MET A 47 1.92 0.16 9.54
N ALA A 48 0.97 -0.56 10.14
CA ALA A 48 0.33 -0.12 11.38
C ALA A 48 1.35 0.04 12.52
N ILE A 49 2.29 -0.91 12.67
CA ILE A 49 3.38 -0.81 13.63
C ILE A 49 4.37 0.32 13.26
N MET A 50 4.72 0.45 11.97
CA MET A 50 5.57 1.57 11.52
C MET A 50 4.94 2.91 11.87
N THR A 51 3.64 3.08 11.66
CA THR A 51 2.92 4.31 12.01
C THR A 51 3.01 4.64 13.51
N LEU A 52 2.84 3.64 14.40
CA LEU A 52 2.99 3.84 15.85
C LEU A 52 4.38 4.35 16.23
N LEU A 53 5.41 3.89 15.53
CA LEU A 53 6.81 4.24 15.84
C LEU A 53 7.28 5.52 15.15
N LEU A 54 6.83 5.76 13.91
CA LEU A 54 7.39 6.78 13.03
C LEU A 54 6.51 8.04 12.89
N SER A 55 5.34 8.07 13.55
CA SER A 55 4.44 9.24 13.53
C SER A 55 5.08 10.54 14.02
N GLU A 56 6.10 10.44 14.86
CA GLU A 56 6.88 11.59 15.33
C GLU A 56 7.63 12.33 14.19
N TYR A 57 7.83 11.69 13.04
CA TYR A 57 8.46 12.25 11.84
C TYR A 57 7.46 12.74 10.79
N ALA A 58 6.17 12.74 11.08
CA ALA A 58 5.17 13.28 10.17
C ALA A 58 5.39 14.79 9.96
N ASN A 59 5.21 15.29 8.73
CA ASN A 59 5.37 16.72 8.43
C ASN A 59 4.37 17.61 9.18
N LYS A 60 3.24 17.03 9.60
CA LYS A 60 2.18 17.70 10.37
C LYS A 60 1.68 16.75 11.44
N GLU A 61 1.03 17.30 12.48
CA GLU A 61 0.30 16.50 13.46
C GLU A 61 -0.78 15.67 12.77
N ILE A 62 -0.88 14.39 13.14
CA ILE A 62 -1.81 13.41 12.58
C ILE A 62 -2.55 12.67 13.70
N ASP A 63 -3.79 12.24 13.41
CA ASP A 63 -4.47 11.24 14.23
C ASP A 63 -3.91 9.84 13.89
N ILE A 64 -3.11 9.32 14.83
CA ILE A 64 -2.45 8.01 14.68
C ILE A 64 -3.46 6.88 14.51
N LEU A 65 -4.57 6.89 15.28
CA LEU A 65 -5.58 5.83 15.18
C LEU A 65 -6.31 5.88 13.85
N HIS A 66 -6.61 7.08 13.37
CA HIS A 66 -7.22 7.29 12.05
C HIS A 66 -6.30 6.79 10.93
N THR A 67 -5.02 7.16 10.98
CA THR A 67 -3.99 6.72 10.02
C THR A 67 -3.82 5.20 10.01
N ILE A 68 -3.73 4.56 11.19
CA ILE A 68 -3.64 3.10 11.30
C ILE A 68 -4.89 2.44 10.76
N SER A 69 -6.08 2.99 11.07
CA SER A 69 -7.35 2.44 10.55
C SER A 69 -7.39 2.46 9.03
N MET A 70 -6.88 3.52 8.42
CA MET A 70 -6.74 3.67 6.97
C MET A 70 -5.82 2.59 6.39
N LEU A 71 -4.63 2.41 6.98
CA LEU A 71 -3.65 1.39 6.55
C LEU A 71 -4.14 -0.05 6.70
N LEU A 72 -4.97 -0.33 7.70
CA LEU A 72 -5.52 -1.68 7.92
C LEU A 72 -6.62 -2.07 6.92
N ILE A 73 -7.18 -1.10 6.19
CA ILE A 73 -8.31 -1.39 5.29
C ILE A 73 -8.03 -1.07 3.82
N HIS A 74 -6.95 -0.34 3.50
CA HIS A 74 -6.76 0.21 2.15
C HIS A 74 -6.64 -0.87 1.06
N ASP A 75 -5.98 -1.99 1.34
CA ASP A 75 -5.77 -3.11 0.42
C ASP A 75 -6.88 -4.18 0.48
N LEU A 76 -7.91 -4.07 1.36
CA LEU A 76 -9.03 -5.02 1.38
C LEU A 76 -9.74 -5.13 0.02
N VAL A 77 -9.71 -4.08 -0.77
CA VAL A 77 -10.25 -4.04 -2.13
C VAL A 77 -9.54 -5.02 -3.07
N GLU A 78 -8.31 -5.38 -2.78
CA GLU A 78 -7.51 -6.32 -3.57
C GLU A 78 -8.01 -7.76 -3.49
N ILE A 79 -8.86 -8.11 -2.53
CA ILE A 79 -9.56 -9.39 -2.47
C ILE A 79 -10.29 -9.69 -3.78
N ASP A 80 -10.89 -8.67 -4.41
CA ASP A 80 -11.58 -8.80 -5.69
C ASP A 80 -10.77 -8.22 -6.85
N ALA A 81 -10.06 -7.11 -6.61
CA ALA A 81 -9.28 -6.42 -7.63
C ALA A 81 -7.96 -7.14 -7.98
N GLY A 82 -7.37 -7.84 -7.00
CA GLY A 82 -6.01 -8.39 -7.06
C GLY A 82 -4.95 -7.30 -6.90
N ASP A 83 -3.81 -7.66 -6.27
CA ASP A 83 -2.65 -6.78 -6.18
C ASP A 83 -2.17 -6.39 -7.59
N THR A 84 -2.05 -5.10 -7.82
CA THR A 84 -1.49 -4.57 -9.07
C THR A 84 -0.05 -4.16 -8.81
N TYR A 85 0.88 -4.92 -9.37
CA TYR A 85 2.31 -4.64 -9.20
C TYR A 85 2.65 -3.18 -9.54
N ALA A 86 3.38 -2.51 -8.64
CA ALA A 86 3.64 -1.08 -8.70
C ALA A 86 4.28 -0.59 -10.01
N TYR A 87 4.89 -1.47 -10.80
CA TYR A 87 5.54 -1.17 -12.08
C TYR A 87 4.83 -1.80 -13.29
N ASP A 88 3.62 -2.36 -13.10
CA ASP A 88 2.77 -2.86 -14.19
C ASP A 88 1.88 -1.74 -14.75
N GLU A 89 2.37 -1.08 -15.79
CA GLU A 89 1.66 0.03 -16.44
C GLU A 89 0.35 -0.39 -17.14
N GLU A 90 0.23 -1.64 -17.59
CA GLU A 90 -1.02 -2.13 -18.20
C GLU A 90 -2.07 -2.43 -17.13
N GLY A 91 -1.67 -3.08 -16.04
CA GLY A 91 -2.55 -3.36 -14.90
C GLY A 91 -3.14 -2.10 -14.27
N LYS A 92 -2.36 -1.04 -14.17
CA LYS A 92 -2.78 0.28 -13.64
C LYS A 92 -3.93 0.92 -14.42
N LYS A 93 -4.06 0.69 -15.72
CA LYS A 93 -5.11 1.32 -16.54
C LYS A 93 -6.53 0.97 -16.10
N THR A 94 -6.73 -0.18 -15.50
CA THR A 94 -8.03 -0.66 -15.02
C THR A 94 -8.12 -0.73 -13.51
N GLN A 95 -7.04 -0.47 -12.79
CA GLN A 95 -6.92 -0.62 -11.34
C GLN A 95 -8.00 0.15 -10.60
N ALA A 96 -8.11 1.46 -10.81
CA ALA A 96 -9.08 2.31 -10.12
C ALA A 96 -10.54 1.85 -10.32
N GLU A 97 -10.91 1.34 -11.50
CA GLU A 97 -12.25 0.81 -11.74
C GLU A 97 -12.48 -0.52 -11.01
N ARG A 98 -11.48 -1.41 -11.02
CA ARG A 98 -11.55 -2.71 -10.33
C ARG A 98 -11.66 -2.52 -8.82
N GLU A 99 -10.80 -1.67 -8.25
CA GLU A 99 -10.78 -1.36 -6.81
C GLU A 99 -12.07 -0.69 -6.36
N ARG A 100 -12.64 0.23 -7.15
CA ARG A 100 -13.91 0.86 -6.82
C ARG A 100 -15.07 -0.14 -6.77
N LYS A 101 -15.15 -1.07 -7.73
CA LYS A 101 -16.15 -2.14 -7.70
C LYS A 101 -15.95 -3.07 -6.51
N ALA A 102 -14.71 -3.37 -6.16
CA ALA A 102 -14.36 -4.15 -4.98
C ALA A 102 -14.77 -3.43 -3.68
N ALA A 103 -14.49 -2.14 -3.57
CA ALA A 103 -14.89 -1.31 -2.43
C ALA A 103 -16.42 -1.30 -2.24
N ASP A 104 -17.18 -1.08 -3.32
CA ASP A 104 -18.64 -1.12 -3.29
C ASP A 104 -19.18 -2.46 -2.75
N ARG A 105 -18.57 -3.58 -3.16
CA ARG A 105 -18.97 -4.91 -2.70
C ARG A 105 -18.53 -5.18 -1.25
N ILE A 106 -17.26 -4.99 -0.95
CA ILE A 106 -16.65 -5.43 0.32
C ILE A 106 -17.21 -4.58 1.48
N TYR A 107 -17.15 -3.26 1.38
CA TYR A 107 -17.68 -2.40 2.43
C TYR A 107 -19.20 -2.41 2.50
N GLY A 108 -19.88 -2.71 1.36
CA GLY A 108 -21.33 -2.93 1.32
C GLY A 108 -21.84 -4.17 2.06
N MET A 109 -20.96 -5.08 2.50
CA MET A 109 -21.33 -6.23 3.33
C MET A 109 -21.68 -5.82 4.77
N LEU A 110 -21.15 -4.72 5.25
CA LEU A 110 -21.36 -4.22 6.60
C LEU A 110 -22.74 -3.52 6.74
N PRO A 111 -23.22 -3.34 8.00
CA PRO A 111 -24.26 -2.36 8.27
C PRO A 111 -23.93 -1.00 7.64
N GLU A 112 -24.94 -0.33 7.08
CA GLU A 112 -24.76 0.85 6.21
C GLU A 112 -23.80 1.90 6.78
N GLU A 113 -23.97 2.27 8.05
CA GLU A 113 -23.13 3.29 8.68
C GLU A 113 -21.68 2.85 8.90
N GLN A 114 -21.46 1.54 9.14
CA GLN A 114 -20.10 1.00 9.26
C GLN A 114 -19.45 0.85 7.89
N GLY A 115 -20.18 0.33 6.92
CA GLY A 115 -19.70 0.22 5.55
C GLY A 115 -19.32 1.56 4.96
N LYS A 116 -20.20 2.57 5.15
CA LYS A 116 -19.91 3.94 4.72
C LYS A 116 -18.66 4.50 5.37
N LYS A 117 -18.47 4.29 6.68
CA LYS A 117 -17.29 4.78 7.40
C LYS A 117 -16.00 4.20 6.84
N LEU A 118 -15.94 2.89 6.56
CA LEU A 118 -14.74 2.27 5.99
C LEU A 118 -14.53 2.66 4.53
N TYR A 119 -15.61 2.82 3.78
CA TYR A 119 -15.56 3.29 2.40
C TYR A 119 -15.01 4.73 2.31
N ASP A 120 -15.50 5.64 3.16
CA ASP A 120 -15.01 7.02 3.23
C ASP A 120 -13.52 7.06 3.61
N LEU A 121 -13.08 6.19 4.52
CA LEU A 121 -11.69 6.06 4.94
C LEU A 121 -10.78 5.56 3.81
N TRP A 122 -11.26 4.60 3.01
CA TRP A 122 -10.59 4.15 1.81
C TRP A 122 -10.49 5.26 0.75
N LEU A 123 -11.57 6.02 0.53
CA LEU A 123 -11.54 7.17 -0.39
C LEU A 123 -10.55 8.25 0.06
N GLU A 124 -10.44 8.48 1.37
CA GLU A 124 -9.47 9.44 1.92
C GLU A 124 -8.03 8.99 1.63
N PHE A 125 -7.74 7.68 1.81
CA PHE A 125 -6.43 7.12 1.45
C PHE A 125 -6.10 7.33 -0.03
N GLU A 126 -7.06 7.03 -0.92
CA GLU A 126 -6.87 7.20 -2.36
C GLU A 126 -6.70 8.67 -2.78
N ALA A 127 -7.39 9.59 -2.13
CA ALA A 127 -7.32 11.02 -2.44
C ALA A 127 -5.98 11.67 -2.04
N GLN A 128 -5.30 11.15 -0.99
CA GLN A 128 -4.02 11.66 -0.49
C GLN A 128 -4.02 13.17 -0.18
N GLU A 129 -5.14 13.72 0.27
CA GLU A 129 -5.27 15.16 0.54
C GLU A 129 -5.00 15.52 2.00
N THR A 130 -5.48 14.68 2.96
CA THR A 130 -5.29 14.90 4.40
C THR A 130 -3.86 14.60 4.85
N SER A 131 -3.45 15.11 6.00
CA SER A 131 -2.14 14.82 6.58
C SER A 131 -1.99 13.34 6.91
N GLU A 132 -3.06 12.72 7.39
CA GLU A 132 -3.17 11.30 7.70
C GLU A 132 -2.99 10.44 6.44
N ALA A 133 -3.70 10.77 5.35
CA ALA A 133 -3.62 10.03 4.09
C ALA A 133 -2.23 10.15 3.45
N LYS A 134 -1.60 11.34 3.51
CA LYS A 134 -0.23 11.56 3.04
C LYS A 134 0.78 10.75 3.84
N PHE A 135 0.63 10.72 5.18
CA PHE A 135 1.51 9.92 6.03
C PHE A 135 1.26 8.41 5.84
N ALA A 136 0.01 7.99 5.71
CA ALA A 136 -0.34 6.60 5.38
C ALA A 136 0.32 6.17 4.05
N ARG A 137 0.23 6.98 2.99
CA ARG A 137 0.91 6.72 1.72
C ARG A 137 2.43 6.68 1.86
N THR A 138 3.00 7.50 2.75
CA THR A 138 4.43 7.42 3.06
C THR A 138 4.78 6.04 3.65
N MET A 139 3.99 5.52 4.59
CA MET A 139 4.22 4.18 5.15
C MET A 139 4.08 3.07 4.08
N ASP A 140 3.06 3.14 3.23
CA ASP A 140 2.81 2.22 2.12
C ASP A 140 3.99 2.18 1.13
N ASN A 141 4.61 3.31 0.87
CA ASN A 141 5.78 3.39 0.00
C ASN A 141 7.08 2.96 0.69
N LEU A 142 7.27 3.30 1.97
CA LEU A 142 8.50 3.01 2.72
C LEU A 142 8.65 1.53 3.07
N GLN A 143 7.57 0.85 3.43
CA GLN A 143 7.60 -0.54 3.89
C GLN A 143 8.23 -1.47 2.83
N PRO A 144 7.79 -1.48 1.56
CA PRO A 144 8.39 -2.32 0.54
C PRO A 144 9.84 -1.92 0.22
N MET A 145 10.19 -0.62 0.28
CA MET A 145 11.59 -0.18 0.07
C MET A 145 12.51 -0.71 1.16
N MET A 146 12.08 -0.64 2.42
CA MET A 146 12.83 -1.16 3.56
C MET A 146 13.04 -2.68 3.42
N LEU A 147 12.00 -3.43 3.06
CA LEU A 147 12.12 -4.88 2.86
C LEU A 147 12.99 -5.24 1.66
N ASN A 148 12.90 -4.49 0.57
CA ASN A 148 13.81 -4.68 -0.58
C ASN A 148 15.25 -4.43 -0.18
N ALA A 149 15.53 -3.37 0.59
CA ALA A 149 16.87 -3.12 1.12
C ALA A 149 17.34 -4.26 2.04
N ALA A 150 16.48 -4.76 2.92
CA ALA A 150 16.80 -5.85 3.85
C ALA A 150 17.00 -7.22 3.17
N THR A 151 16.65 -7.35 1.89
CA THR A 151 16.79 -8.58 1.10
C THR A 151 17.75 -8.43 -0.09
N ASP A 152 18.78 -7.58 0.05
CA ASP A 152 19.78 -7.29 -0.98
C ASP A 152 19.17 -6.90 -2.34
N GLY A 153 18.05 -6.18 -2.33
CA GLY A 153 17.35 -5.74 -3.54
C GLY A 153 16.73 -6.87 -4.35
N LYS A 154 16.46 -8.04 -3.74
CA LYS A 154 16.07 -9.26 -4.45
C LYS A 154 14.92 -9.03 -5.44
N ALA A 155 13.82 -8.39 -5.03
CA ALA A 155 12.71 -8.14 -5.95
C ALA A 155 13.08 -7.09 -7.00
N TRP A 156 13.89 -6.08 -6.69
CA TRP A 156 14.37 -5.11 -7.68
C TRP A 156 15.21 -5.78 -8.78
N VAL A 157 16.10 -6.71 -8.38
CA VAL A 157 16.93 -7.48 -9.33
C VAL A 157 16.05 -8.41 -10.18
N GLU A 158 15.14 -9.16 -9.56
CA GLU A 158 14.25 -10.09 -10.26
C GLU A 158 13.40 -9.41 -11.33
N HIS A 159 12.89 -8.21 -11.03
CA HIS A 159 12.03 -7.44 -11.93
C HIS A 159 12.79 -6.43 -12.80
N GLY A 160 14.12 -6.34 -12.64
CA GLY A 160 14.95 -5.41 -13.41
C GLY A 160 14.57 -3.95 -13.22
N VAL A 161 14.23 -3.56 -11.98
CA VAL A 161 13.67 -2.25 -11.66
C VAL A 161 14.68 -1.14 -11.89
N HIS A 162 14.22 -0.04 -12.50
CA HIS A 162 15.00 1.15 -12.77
C HIS A 162 14.76 2.25 -11.72
N LEU A 163 15.77 3.07 -11.48
CA LEU A 163 15.72 4.18 -10.53
C LEU A 163 14.54 5.13 -10.81
N ASN A 164 14.28 5.47 -12.08
CA ASN A 164 13.17 6.35 -12.42
C ASN A 164 11.80 5.78 -12.05
N GLN A 165 11.63 4.45 -12.07
CA GLN A 165 10.39 3.78 -11.63
C GLN A 165 10.22 3.92 -10.12
N ILE A 166 11.30 3.71 -9.34
CA ILE A 166 11.28 3.90 -7.88
C ILE A 166 10.96 5.36 -7.54
N LEU A 167 11.64 6.32 -8.17
CA LEU A 167 11.40 7.75 -7.92
C LEU A 167 9.99 8.18 -8.34
N GLY A 168 9.48 7.66 -9.47
CA GLY A 168 8.12 7.92 -9.92
C GLY A 168 7.05 7.41 -8.94
N ARG A 169 7.17 6.15 -8.49
CA ARG A 169 6.28 5.57 -7.46
C ARG A 169 6.27 6.43 -6.17
N ASN A 170 7.42 6.98 -5.82
CA ASN A 170 7.63 7.68 -4.56
C ASN A 170 7.59 9.21 -4.69
N ALA A 171 7.08 9.76 -5.79
CA ALA A 171 7.08 11.20 -6.06
C ALA A 171 6.42 12.05 -4.96
N HIS A 172 5.43 11.50 -4.26
CA HIS A 172 4.68 12.17 -3.20
C HIS A 172 5.04 11.69 -1.78
N THR A 173 6.00 10.76 -1.61
CA THR A 173 6.35 10.22 -0.28
C THR A 173 6.83 11.30 0.69
N ALA A 174 7.56 12.32 0.22
CA ALA A 174 7.99 13.45 1.04
C ALA A 174 6.84 14.32 1.57
N GLU A 175 5.64 14.25 0.96
CA GLU A 175 4.50 15.05 1.42
C GLU A 175 3.96 14.62 2.80
N GLY A 176 4.10 13.35 3.15
CA GLY A 176 3.76 12.86 4.49
C GLY A 176 4.92 12.98 5.48
N SER A 177 6.18 12.74 5.01
CA SER A 177 7.38 12.90 5.83
C SER A 177 8.63 13.13 4.96
N GLU A 178 9.16 14.34 5.00
CA GLU A 178 10.42 14.69 4.33
C GLU A 178 11.61 13.92 4.95
N ILE A 179 11.65 13.82 6.27
CA ILE A 179 12.72 13.16 7.03
C ILE A 179 12.79 11.67 6.68
N LEU A 180 11.66 10.98 6.67
CA LEU A 180 11.63 9.54 6.35
C LEU A 180 11.95 9.29 4.89
N TRP A 181 11.54 10.18 3.98
CA TRP A 181 11.91 10.08 2.58
C TRP A 181 13.41 10.27 2.35
N GLU A 182 14.02 11.27 3.00
CA GLU A 182 15.48 11.48 2.94
C GLU A 182 16.24 10.26 3.48
N TYR A 183 15.82 9.75 4.64
CA TYR A 183 16.40 8.54 5.21
C TYR A 183 16.31 7.33 4.27
N ALA A 184 15.15 7.12 3.63
CA ALA A 184 14.95 6.02 2.71
C ALA A 184 15.83 6.13 1.46
N ARG A 185 15.97 7.34 0.91
CA ARG A 185 16.86 7.59 -0.22
C ARG A 185 18.31 7.26 0.09
N GLU A 186 18.80 7.67 1.25
CA GLU A 186 20.19 7.47 1.65
C GLU A 186 20.47 6.02 2.07
N ASN A 187 19.54 5.35 2.76
CA ASN A 187 19.79 4.07 3.40
C ASN A 187 19.16 2.87 2.70
N PHE A 188 18.10 3.07 1.88
CA PHE A 188 17.42 1.97 1.18
C PHE A 188 17.65 2.01 -0.34
N ILE A 189 17.80 3.19 -0.94
CA ILE A 189 17.93 3.32 -2.40
C ILE A 189 19.38 3.45 -2.81
N GLN A 190 20.11 4.41 -2.27
CA GLN A 190 21.48 4.73 -2.70
C GLN A 190 22.44 3.54 -2.62
N PRO A 191 22.49 2.73 -1.52
CA PRO A 191 23.37 1.56 -1.46
C PRO A 191 23.06 0.52 -2.54
N HIS A 192 21.80 0.41 -2.96
CA HIS A 192 21.39 -0.56 -3.97
C HIS A 192 21.61 -0.06 -5.41
N ILE A 193 21.71 1.26 -5.63
CA ILE A 193 22.23 1.81 -6.88
C ILE A 193 23.72 1.47 -7.00
N GLU A 194 24.50 1.74 -5.96
CA GLU A 194 25.94 1.48 -5.91
C GLU A 194 26.28 -0.01 -6.04
N ALA A 195 25.44 -0.89 -5.50
CA ALA A 195 25.55 -2.34 -5.64
C ALA A 195 25.07 -2.88 -7.00
N GLY A 196 24.43 -2.05 -7.83
CA GLY A 196 23.88 -2.46 -9.14
C GLY A 196 22.58 -3.28 -9.06
N HIS A 197 21.89 -3.28 -7.92
CA HIS A 197 20.60 -3.94 -7.74
C HIS A 197 19.46 -3.13 -8.35
N ILE A 198 19.63 -1.81 -8.43
CA ILE A 198 18.73 -0.87 -9.11
C ILE A 198 19.43 -0.39 -10.38
N ARG A 199 18.76 -0.52 -11.52
CA ARG A 199 19.32 -0.10 -12.81
C ARG A 199 19.28 1.43 -12.91
N GLU A 200 20.40 2.02 -13.33
CA GLU A 200 20.42 3.43 -13.73
C GLU A 200 19.83 3.61 -15.13
N GLY A 201 19.34 4.82 -15.40
CA GLY A 201 18.73 5.16 -16.69
C GLY A 201 17.20 5.04 -16.67
N LYS A 202 16.59 5.09 -17.85
CA LYS A 202 15.14 4.97 -18.02
C LYS A 202 14.78 3.54 -18.40
N SER A 203 13.66 3.01 -17.85
CA SER A 203 13.06 1.79 -18.37
C SER A 203 12.62 1.97 -19.83
N GLU A 204 12.64 0.91 -20.63
CA GLU A 204 12.23 0.97 -22.05
C GLU A 204 10.76 1.42 -22.20
N ASP A 205 9.91 1.16 -21.21
CA ASP A 205 8.51 1.61 -21.19
C ASP A 205 8.35 3.13 -21.10
N SER A 206 9.35 3.85 -20.55
CA SER A 206 9.33 5.32 -20.47
C SER A 206 9.77 6.01 -21.77
N VAL A 207 10.19 5.25 -22.78
CA VAL A 207 10.70 5.76 -24.09
C VAL A 207 9.62 5.74 -25.18
N ARG A 208 8.47 5.09 -24.93
CA ARG A 208 7.34 5.17 -25.87
C ARG A 208 6.63 6.51 -25.70
N GLU A 209 7.14 7.53 -26.39
CA GLU A 209 6.37 8.75 -26.64
C GLU A 209 5.07 8.37 -27.37
N PRO A 210 3.93 9.01 -27.04
CA PRO A 210 2.72 8.81 -27.81
C PRO A 210 3.03 9.26 -29.26
N GLY A 211 2.99 8.31 -30.18
CA GLY A 211 3.21 8.55 -31.60
C GLY A 211 2.28 9.65 -32.10
N VAL A 212 2.88 10.55 -32.87
CA VAL A 212 2.26 11.64 -33.64
C VAL A 212 1.14 11.11 -34.52
#